data_cd1216e0b897f7f7964c6126c09b4a6d
#
_entry.id   cd1216e0b897f7f7964c6126c09b4a6d
#
_cell.length_a   1.000
_cell.length_b   1.000
_cell.length_c   1.000
_cell.angle_alpha   90.00
_cell.angle_beta   90.00
_cell.angle_gamma   90.00
#
_symmetry.space_group_name_H-M   'P 1'
#
loop_
_entity.id
_entity.type
_entity.pdbx_description
1 polymer ?
#
loop_
_entity_poly.entity_id
_entity_poly.type
_entity_poly.pdbx_seq_one_letter_code
_entity_poly.pdbx_strand_id
1 'polypeptide(L)'
;MVAGIVGAFLPGIPGTSLIVAAIVGWGLATQNFSLLAWPIGCAVVVFLFGFVIDFLAGYLGAKQVGASDSGQIGAVVGMVAGFFGLIPALPAGGPLLGLLIGPLVGAIVGEYIHCKDLNQSVRAGVGIVVGSVLGNLFQGILAVVPVVVFLVTTWGSSGPLNLPF
;
A
#
# COMPACT_ATOMS: atom_id res chain seq x y z
N MET A 1 15.14 3.01 1.02
CA MET A 1 14.48 2.18 2.04
C MET A 1 13.69 3.00 3.06
N VAL A 2 14.24 4.04 3.70
CA VAL A 2 13.48 4.91 4.61
C VAL A 2 12.22 5.48 3.95
N ALA A 3 12.31 5.95 2.70
CA ALA A 3 11.16 6.41 1.93
C ALA A 3 10.09 5.33 1.72
N GLY A 4 10.50 4.05 1.63
CA GLY A 4 9.57 2.92 1.53
C GLY A 4 8.82 2.65 2.84
N ILE A 5 9.51 2.78 3.98
CA ILE A 5 8.87 2.65 5.30
C ILE A 5 7.86 3.79 5.49
N VAL A 6 8.28 5.03 5.24
CA VAL A 6 7.38 6.20 5.35
C VAL A 6 6.20 6.06 4.37
N GLY A 7 6.45 5.58 3.14
CA GLY A 7 5.41 5.33 2.15
C GLY A 7 4.40 4.26 2.59
N ALA A 8 4.83 3.26 3.36
CA ALA A 8 3.94 2.21 3.85
C ALA A 8 2.93 2.70 4.90
N PHE A 9 3.20 3.84 5.56
CA PHE A 9 2.23 4.47 6.48
C PHE A 9 1.24 5.40 5.75
N LEU A 10 1.55 5.82 4.54
CA LEU A 10 0.72 6.74 3.77
C LEU A 10 -0.23 5.94 2.87
N PRO A 11 -1.56 6.11 3.01
CA PRO A 11 -2.52 5.47 2.13
C PRO A 11 -2.29 5.93 0.68
N GLY A 12 -2.22 4.97 -0.25
CA GLY A 12 -2.01 5.25 -1.67
C GLY A 12 -0.55 5.22 -2.13
N ILE A 13 0.44 5.15 -1.24
CA ILE A 13 1.83 4.93 -1.63
C ILE A 13 2.19 3.46 -1.39
N PRO A 14 2.58 2.70 -2.42
CA PRO A 14 2.95 1.30 -2.26
C PRO A 14 4.34 1.18 -1.61
N GLY A 15 4.43 1.51 -0.30
CA GLY A 15 5.69 1.59 0.44
C GLY A 15 6.50 0.30 0.43
N THR A 16 5.83 -0.84 0.54
CA THR A 16 6.48 -2.17 0.48
C THR A 16 7.04 -2.47 -0.92
N SER A 17 6.39 -2.02 -2.00
CA SER A 17 6.93 -2.17 -3.36
C SER A 17 8.19 -1.32 -3.58
N LEU A 18 8.28 -0.14 -2.96
CA LEU A 18 9.50 0.69 -2.97
C LEU A 18 10.65 -0.01 -2.24
N ILE A 19 10.38 -0.73 -1.16
CA ILE A 19 11.38 -1.52 -0.45
C ILE A 19 11.88 -2.66 -1.33
N VAL A 20 10.97 -3.40 -1.97
CA VAL A 20 11.32 -4.46 -2.93
C VAL A 20 12.18 -3.89 -4.07
N ALA A 21 11.75 -2.79 -4.68
CA ALA A 21 12.49 -2.13 -5.76
C ALA A 21 13.89 -1.67 -5.31
N ALA A 22 14.02 -1.14 -4.09
CA ALA A 22 15.30 -0.72 -3.55
C ALA A 22 16.25 -1.91 -3.33
N ILE A 23 15.75 -3.05 -2.83
CA ILE A 23 16.54 -4.28 -2.64
C ILE A 23 17.00 -4.85 -3.98
N VAL A 24 16.09 -4.92 -4.97
CA VAL A 24 16.41 -5.38 -6.32
C VAL A 24 17.41 -4.46 -6.99
N GLY A 25 17.21 -3.13 -6.90
CA GLY A 25 18.14 -2.14 -7.45
C GLY A 25 19.55 -2.25 -6.85
N TRP A 26 19.65 -2.49 -5.54
CA TRP A 26 20.93 -2.77 -4.90
C TRP A 26 21.58 -4.06 -5.43
N GLY A 27 20.80 -5.12 -5.63
CA GLY A 27 21.28 -6.38 -6.19
C GLY A 27 21.82 -6.25 -7.60
N LEU A 28 21.16 -5.45 -8.43
CA LEU A 28 21.62 -5.14 -9.78
C LEU A 28 22.92 -4.33 -9.77
N ALA A 29 23.06 -3.39 -8.83
CA ALA A 29 24.25 -2.54 -8.72
C ALA A 29 25.48 -3.32 -8.20
N THR A 30 25.28 -4.26 -7.28
CA THR A 30 26.37 -5.04 -6.65
C THR A 30 26.64 -6.38 -7.32
N GLN A 31 25.77 -6.82 -8.24
CA GLN A 31 25.82 -8.13 -8.91
C GLN A 31 25.89 -9.35 -7.96
N ASN A 32 25.57 -9.17 -6.70
CA ASN A 32 25.63 -10.19 -5.64
C ASN A 32 24.23 -10.68 -5.24
N PHE A 33 23.54 -11.34 -6.17
CA PHE A 33 22.18 -11.87 -5.93
C PHE A 33 22.13 -12.98 -4.87
N SER A 34 23.22 -13.71 -4.65
CA SER A 34 23.26 -14.79 -3.66
C SER A 34 23.06 -14.29 -2.22
N LEU A 35 23.57 -13.09 -1.89
CA LEU A 35 23.39 -12.45 -0.59
C LEU A 35 21.99 -11.82 -0.42
N LEU A 36 21.31 -11.52 -1.54
CA LEU A 36 20.01 -10.88 -1.53
C LEU A 36 18.84 -11.86 -1.58
N ALA A 37 19.08 -13.14 -1.75
CA ALA A 37 18.01 -14.15 -1.83
C ALA A 37 17.08 -14.10 -0.60
N TRP A 38 17.63 -14.00 0.60
CA TRP A 38 16.86 -13.88 1.84
C TRP A 38 16.12 -12.54 1.97
N PRO A 39 16.77 -11.35 1.81
CA PRO A 39 16.08 -10.07 1.83
C PRO A 39 14.97 -9.95 0.78
N ILE A 40 15.20 -10.43 -0.45
CA ILE A 40 14.19 -10.40 -1.51
C ILE A 40 13.02 -11.32 -1.15
N GLY A 41 13.30 -12.56 -0.73
CA GLY A 41 12.27 -13.49 -0.30
C GLY A 41 11.40 -12.92 0.83
N CYS A 42 12.03 -12.36 1.86
CA CYS A 42 11.34 -11.72 2.96
C CYS A 42 10.51 -10.50 2.49
N ALA A 43 11.06 -9.66 1.64
CA ALA A 43 10.37 -8.48 1.13
C ALA A 43 9.14 -8.85 0.27
N VAL A 44 9.25 -9.89 -0.56
CA VAL A 44 8.12 -10.41 -1.36
C VAL A 44 7.04 -10.99 -0.46
N VAL A 45 7.41 -11.79 0.54
CA VAL A 45 6.45 -12.35 1.49
C VAL A 45 5.72 -11.23 2.24
N VAL A 46 6.44 -10.23 2.76
CA VAL A 46 5.83 -9.08 3.46
C VAL A 46 4.96 -8.26 2.52
N PHE A 47 5.35 -8.10 1.26
CA PHE A 47 4.55 -7.42 0.26
C PHE A 47 3.22 -8.15 0.01
N LEU A 48 3.25 -9.48 -0.17
CA LEU A 48 2.04 -10.27 -0.36
C LEU A 48 1.13 -10.26 0.89
N PHE A 49 1.73 -10.43 2.08
CA PHE A 49 0.98 -10.32 3.33
C PHE A 49 0.37 -8.93 3.53
N GLY A 50 1.12 -7.87 3.23
CA GLY A 50 0.64 -6.50 3.28
C GLY A 50 -0.58 -6.30 2.37
N PHE A 51 -0.52 -6.80 1.15
CA PHE A 51 -1.64 -6.73 0.20
C PHE A 51 -2.89 -7.44 0.73
N VAL A 52 -2.72 -8.63 1.33
CA VAL A 52 -3.84 -9.37 1.95
C VAL A 52 -4.42 -8.61 3.14
N ILE A 53 -3.55 -8.04 4.00
CA ILE A 53 -3.98 -7.26 5.18
C ILE A 53 -4.75 -6.02 4.74
N ASP A 54 -4.27 -5.27 3.74
CA ASP A 54 -4.96 -4.09 3.24
C ASP A 54 -6.34 -4.43 2.69
N PHE A 55 -6.43 -5.51 1.92
CA PHE A 55 -7.71 -5.98 1.38
C PHE A 55 -8.67 -6.39 2.50
N LEU A 56 -8.19 -7.19 3.47
CA LEU A 56 -9.02 -7.63 4.60
C LEU A 56 -9.43 -6.44 5.51
N ALA A 57 -8.52 -5.52 5.77
CA ALA A 57 -8.80 -4.36 6.63
C ALA A 57 -9.86 -3.45 5.98
N GLY A 58 -9.77 -3.19 4.69
CA GLY A 58 -10.80 -2.46 3.93
C GLY A 58 -12.14 -3.19 3.95
N TYR A 59 -12.13 -4.49 3.67
CA TYR A 59 -13.33 -5.34 3.68
C TYR A 59 -14.00 -5.38 5.07
N LEU A 60 -13.23 -5.64 6.12
CA LEU A 60 -13.74 -5.70 7.48
C LEU A 60 -14.22 -4.33 7.97
N GLY A 61 -13.50 -3.26 7.64
CA GLY A 61 -13.91 -1.89 7.95
C GLY A 61 -15.27 -1.55 7.31
N ALA A 62 -15.46 -1.89 6.05
CA ALA A 62 -16.73 -1.73 5.34
C ALA A 62 -17.86 -2.56 6.01
N LYS A 63 -17.57 -3.82 6.31
CA LYS A 63 -18.57 -4.75 6.89
C LYS A 63 -19.01 -4.35 8.30
N GLN A 64 -18.10 -3.82 9.14
CA GLN A 64 -18.43 -3.37 10.50
C GLN A 64 -19.43 -2.21 10.51
N VAL A 65 -19.43 -1.36 9.50
CA VAL A 65 -20.37 -0.25 9.36
C VAL A 65 -21.62 -0.58 8.55
N GLY A 66 -21.77 -1.87 8.16
CA GLY A 66 -22.93 -2.35 7.40
C GLY A 66 -22.91 -1.96 5.93
N ALA A 67 -21.72 -1.72 5.37
CA ALA A 67 -21.58 -1.46 3.94
C ALA A 67 -21.97 -2.69 3.11
N SER A 68 -22.69 -2.45 2.01
CA SER A 68 -23.06 -3.47 1.03
C SER A 68 -21.87 -3.84 0.12
N ASP A 69 -22.00 -4.94 -0.61
CA ASP A 69 -21.02 -5.30 -1.64
C ASP A 69 -20.94 -4.23 -2.74
N SER A 70 -22.02 -3.50 -2.98
CA SER A 70 -22.06 -2.38 -3.93
C SER A 70 -21.16 -1.21 -3.49
N GLY A 71 -21.10 -0.91 -2.18
CA GLY A 71 -20.18 0.07 -1.63
C GLY A 71 -18.72 -0.32 -1.81
N GLN A 72 -18.40 -1.61 -1.63
CA GLN A 72 -17.04 -2.13 -1.83
C GLN A 72 -16.61 -2.09 -3.30
N ILE A 73 -17.49 -2.53 -4.20
CA ILE A 73 -17.24 -2.44 -5.66
C ILE A 73 -17.07 -0.97 -6.06
N GLY A 74 -17.93 -0.10 -5.53
CA GLY A 74 -17.85 1.35 -5.73
C GLY A 74 -16.50 1.91 -5.28
N ALA A 75 -15.96 1.45 -4.13
CA ALA A 75 -14.64 1.86 -3.66
C ALA A 75 -13.52 1.48 -4.63
N VAL A 76 -13.54 0.25 -5.15
CA VAL A 76 -12.55 -0.23 -6.12
C VAL A 76 -12.65 0.54 -7.44
N VAL A 77 -13.85 0.72 -7.96
CA VAL A 77 -14.09 1.49 -9.18
C VAL A 77 -13.68 2.94 -8.98
N GLY A 78 -14.03 3.54 -7.84
CA GLY A 78 -13.66 4.90 -7.47
C GLY A 78 -12.14 5.06 -7.35
N MET A 79 -11.42 4.07 -6.81
CA MET A 79 -9.97 4.07 -6.73
C MET A 79 -9.33 4.12 -8.13
N VAL A 80 -9.79 3.25 -9.03
CA VAL A 80 -9.28 3.20 -10.42
C VAL A 80 -9.64 4.48 -11.16
N ALA A 81 -10.89 4.93 -11.08
CA ALA A 81 -11.35 6.15 -11.72
C ALA A 81 -10.64 7.40 -11.16
N GLY A 82 -10.43 7.45 -9.85
CA GLY A 82 -9.70 8.54 -9.19
C GLY A 82 -8.23 8.59 -9.59
N PHE A 83 -7.56 7.42 -9.64
CA PHE A 83 -6.18 7.32 -10.08
C PHE A 83 -5.99 7.86 -11.50
N PHE A 84 -6.76 7.35 -12.45
CA PHE A 84 -6.63 7.76 -13.85
C PHE A 84 -7.28 9.12 -14.15
N GLY A 85 -8.38 9.45 -13.47
CA GLY A 85 -9.13 10.68 -13.72
C GLY A 85 -8.44 11.95 -13.22
N LEU A 86 -7.61 11.87 -12.17
CA LEU A 86 -6.87 13.02 -11.66
C LEU A 86 -5.47 13.22 -12.30
N ILE A 87 -5.00 12.27 -13.11
CA ILE A 87 -3.73 12.44 -13.84
C ILE A 87 -3.71 13.72 -14.69
N PRO A 88 -4.72 14.01 -15.54
CA PRO A 88 -4.69 15.21 -16.37
C PRO A 88 -4.86 16.52 -15.60
N ALA A 89 -5.50 16.46 -14.41
CA ALA A 89 -5.79 17.66 -13.62
C ALA A 89 -4.58 18.11 -12.77
N LEU A 90 -3.81 17.15 -12.23
CA LEU A 90 -2.68 17.41 -11.33
C LEU A 90 -1.57 16.38 -11.56
N PRO A 91 -0.66 16.60 -12.53
CA PRO A 91 0.32 15.58 -12.93
C PRO A 91 1.30 15.15 -11.82
N ALA A 92 1.57 16.03 -10.85
CA ALA A 92 2.53 15.72 -9.77
C ALA A 92 1.89 15.16 -8.49
N GLY A 93 0.57 15.29 -8.29
CA GLY A 93 -0.12 14.85 -7.06
C GLY A 93 -1.50 14.23 -7.30
N GLY A 94 -2.03 14.34 -8.51
CA GLY A 94 -3.36 13.87 -8.87
C GLY A 94 -3.60 12.39 -8.60
N PRO A 95 -2.69 11.48 -9.02
CA PRO A 95 -2.85 10.06 -8.76
C PRO A 95 -2.91 9.69 -7.27
N LEU A 96 -2.11 10.37 -6.42
CA LEU A 96 -2.13 10.15 -4.97
C LEU A 96 -3.43 10.62 -4.34
N LEU A 97 -3.91 11.81 -4.72
CA LEU A 97 -5.21 12.32 -4.27
C LEU A 97 -6.35 11.46 -4.81
N GLY A 98 -6.25 10.96 -6.03
CA GLY A 98 -7.22 10.06 -6.64
C GLY A 98 -7.32 8.71 -5.90
N LEU A 99 -6.18 8.15 -5.50
CA LEU A 99 -6.10 6.93 -4.69
C LEU A 99 -6.70 7.12 -3.29
N LEU A 100 -6.64 8.31 -2.72
CA LEU A 100 -7.16 8.61 -1.40
C LEU A 100 -8.67 8.94 -1.44
N ILE A 101 -9.08 9.82 -2.35
CA ILE A 101 -10.45 10.33 -2.45
C ILE A 101 -11.33 9.38 -3.27
N GLY A 102 -10.75 8.72 -4.27
CA GLY A 102 -11.47 7.83 -5.18
C GLY A 102 -12.24 6.72 -4.47
N PRO A 103 -11.61 5.91 -3.60
CA PRO A 103 -12.31 4.88 -2.85
C PRO A 103 -13.42 5.41 -1.95
N LEU A 104 -13.19 6.57 -1.31
CA LEU A 104 -14.18 7.22 -0.45
C LEU A 104 -15.42 7.61 -1.24
N VAL A 105 -15.23 8.37 -2.31
CA VAL A 105 -16.33 8.83 -3.18
C VAL A 105 -17.01 7.65 -3.86
N GLY A 106 -16.22 6.72 -4.37
CA GLY A 106 -16.74 5.52 -5.02
C GLY A 106 -17.56 4.63 -4.08
N ALA A 107 -17.11 4.47 -2.82
CA ALA A 107 -17.88 3.74 -1.81
C ALA A 107 -19.21 4.43 -1.49
N ILE A 108 -19.20 5.76 -1.29
CA ILE A 108 -20.41 6.53 -0.99
C ILE A 108 -21.40 6.42 -2.16
N VAL A 109 -20.93 6.58 -3.39
CA VAL A 109 -21.79 6.50 -4.58
C VAL A 109 -22.31 5.07 -4.76
N GLY A 110 -21.46 4.05 -4.64
CA GLY A 110 -21.86 2.64 -4.77
C GLY A 110 -22.91 2.23 -3.73
N GLU A 111 -22.71 2.64 -2.48
CA GLU A 111 -23.65 2.39 -1.39
C GLU A 111 -24.97 3.14 -1.59
N TYR A 112 -24.90 4.41 -2.02
CA TYR A 112 -26.10 5.23 -2.29
C TYR A 112 -26.96 4.66 -3.40
N ILE A 113 -26.36 4.10 -4.44
CA ILE A 113 -27.10 3.43 -5.52
C ILE A 113 -27.87 2.23 -4.98
N HIS A 114 -27.30 1.53 -3.98
CA HIS A 114 -27.91 0.33 -3.40
C HIS A 114 -28.97 0.65 -2.35
N CYS A 115 -28.65 1.46 -1.36
CA CYS A 115 -29.50 1.69 -0.18
C CYS A 115 -30.36 2.96 -0.26
N LYS A 116 -30.03 3.91 -1.15
CA LYS A 116 -30.67 5.24 -1.29
C LYS A 116 -30.72 6.06 0.01
N ASP A 117 -29.85 5.70 0.98
CA ASP A 117 -29.69 6.39 2.26
C ASP A 117 -28.29 7.01 2.33
N LEU A 118 -28.23 8.34 2.34
CA LEU A 118 -26.97 9.10 2.42
C LEU A 118 -26.21 8.85 3.73
N ASN A 119 -26.92 8.68 4.83
CA ASN A 119 -26.29 8.49 6.13
C ASN A 119 -25.55 7.16 6.20
N GLN A 120 -26.16 6.09 5.69
CA GLN A 120 -25.54 4.78 5.57
C GLN A 120 -24.37 4.80 4.58
N SER A 121 -24.53 5.49 3.44
CA SER A 121 -23.49 5.60 2.41
C SER A 121 -22.24 6.33 2.94
N VAL A 122 -22.41 7.42 3.68
CA VAL A 122 -21.28 8.13 4.30
C VAL A 122 -20.61 7.27 5.37
N ARG A 123 -21.37 6.55 6.19
CA ARG A 123 -20.81 5.60 7.18
C ARG A 123 -19.99 4.51 6.49
N ALA A 124 -20.47 3.94 5.40
CA ALA A 124 -19.76 2.93 4.63
C ALA A 124 -18.43 3.48 4.09
N GLY A 125 -18.45 4.66 3.48
CA GLY A 125 -17.23 5.32 2.98
C GLY A 125 -16.22 5.58 4.10
N VAL A 126 -16.64 6.11 5.24
CA VAL A 126 -15.78 6.33 6.41
C VAL A 126 -15.22 5.00 6.93
N GLY A 127 -16.04 3.94 7.01
CA GLY A 127 -15.58 2.62 7.44
C GLY A 127 -14.47 2.04 6.57
N ILE A 128 -14.57 2.20 5.25
CA ILE A 128 -13.54 1.78 4.31
C ILE A 128 -12.24 2.57 4.53
N VAL A 129 -12.34 3.90 4.69
CA VAL A 129 -11.16 4.75 4.95
C VAL A 129 -10.50 4.40 6.28
N VAL A 130 -11.27 4.26 7.35
CA VAL A 130 -10.73 3.87 8.66
C VAL A 130 -10.09 2.48 8.59
N GLY A 131 -10.73 1.52 7.93
CA GLY A 131 -10.18 0.19 7.69
C GLY A 131 -8.86 0.24 6.95
N SER A 132 -8.77 1.01 5.86
CA SER A 132 -7.54 1.15 5.09
C SER A 132 -6.42 1.84 5.86
N VAL A 133 -6.72 2.85 6.68
CA VAL A 133 -5.72 3.51 7.56
C VAL A 133 -5.17 2.52 8.58
N LEU A 134 -6.02 1.69 9.19
CA LEU A 134 -5.58 0.64 10.11
C LEU A 134 -4.72 -0.40 9.39
N GLY A 135 -5.11 -0.83 8.19
CA GLY A 135 -4.31 -1.74 7.34
C GLY A 135 -2.94 -1.17 7.06
N ASN A 136 -2.85 0.10 6.66
CA ASN A 136 -1.59 0.80 6.39
C ASN A 136 -0.70 0.92 7.62
N LEU A 137 -1.26 1.12 8.81
CA LEU A 137 -0.49 1.11 10.07
C LEU A 137 0.17 -0.26 10.31
N PHE A 138 -0.59 -1.34 10.15
CA PHE A 138 -0.04 -2.70 10.25
C PHE A 138 1.01 -2.97 9.17
N GLN A 139 0.76 -2.56 7.95
CA GLN A 139 1.70 -2.71 6.83
C GLN A 139 2.99 -1.91 7.07
N GLY A 140 2.89 -0.71 7.63
CA GLY A 140 4.05 0.11 8.00
C GLY A 140 4.96 -0.59 9.02
N ILE A 141 4.38 -1.23 10.03
CA ILE A 141 5.13 -2.02 11.03
C ILE A 141 5.79 -3.23 10.35
N LEU A 142 5.06 -3.97 9.51
CA LEU A 142 5.58 -5.12 8.78
C LEU A 142 6.69 -4.73 7.78
N ALA A 143 6.63 -3.53 7.20
CA ALA A 143 7.63 -3.03 6.25
C ALA A 143 9.01 -2.83 6.86
N VAL A 144 9.11 -2.72 8.18
CA VAL A 144 10.40 -2.65 8.90
C VAL A 144 11.16 -3.99 8.81
N VAL A 145 10.44 -5.11 8.80
CA VAL A 145 11.05 -6.46 8.81
C VAL A 145 12.02 -6.70 7.65
N PRO A 146 11.63 -6.52 6.37
CA PRO A 146 12.55 -6.72 5.24
C PRO A 146 13.73 -5.74 5.24
N VAL A 147 13.54 -4.53 5.78
CA VAL A 147 14.63 -3.56 5.90
C VAL A 147 15.65 -4.00 6.94
N VAL A 148 15.21 -4.50 8.09
CA VAL A 148 16.10 -5.05 9.13
C VAL A 148 16.83 -6.28 8.60
N VAL A 149 16.12 -7.20 7.94
CA VAL A 149 16.73 -8.41 7.33
C VAL A 149 17.78 -8.00 6.30
N PHE A 150 17.49 -7.02 5.45
CA PHE A 150 18.46 -6.51 4.47
C PHE A 150 19.69 -5.91 5.16
N LEU A 151 19.49 -5.08 6.18
CA LEU A 151 20.60 -4.44 6.91
C LEU A 151 21.50 -5.49 7.60
N VAL A 152 20.90 -6.48 8.26
CA VAL A 152 21.66 -7.53 8.96
C VAL A 152 22.43 -8.41 7.97
N THR A 153 21.82 -8.78 6.84
CA THR A 153 22.49 -9.63 5.84
C THR A 153 23.59 -8.90 5.08
N THR A 154 23.38 -7.60 4.78
CA THR A 154 24.39 -6.80 4.08
C THR A 154 25.50 -6.29 5.00
N TRP A 155 25.18 -5.92 6.26
CA TRP A 155 26.20 -5.45 7.22
C TRP A 155 27.15 -6.54 7.67
N GLY A 156 26.65 -7.78 7.82
CA GLY A 156 27.46 -8.94 8.19
C GLY A 156 28.40 -9.43 7.07
N SER A 157 28.12 -9.10 5.81
CA SER A 157 28.93 -9.49 4.65
C SER A 157 29.76 -8.34 4.06
N SER A 158 29.58 -7.13 4.54
CA SER A 158 30.44 -6.00 4.19
C SER A 158 31.65 -5.94 5.16
N GLY A 159 32.62 -6.84 4.94
CA GLY A 159 34.01 -6.44 5.10
C GLY A 159 34.24 -5.17 4.26
N PRO A 160 35.32 -4.38 4.51
CA PRO A 160 35.44 -3.01 4.03
C PRO A 160 35.09 -2.92 2.54
N LEU A 161 34.16 -2.01 2.23
CA LEU A 161 33.69 -1.71 0.88
C LEU A 161 34.88 -1.55 -0.07
N ASN A 162 35.26 -2.59 -0.77
CA ASN A 162 36.04 -2.45 -1.98
C ASN A 162 35.10 -1.87 -3.04
N LEU A 163 34.94 -0.56 -3.01
CA LEU A 163 34.39 0.18 -4.13
C LEU A 163 35.41 0.09 -5.26
N PRO A 164 35.10 -0.52 -6.38
CA PRO A 164 35.92 -0.40 -7.57
C PRO A 164 35.70 1.01 -8.11
N PHE A 165 36.61 1.91 -7.82
CA PHE A 165 36.82 3.10 -8.60
C PHE A 165 37.87 2.80 -9.68
#